data_9410455cea4c2d40f40ad6ccd2269386
#
_entry.id   9410455cea4c2d40f40ad6ccd2269386
#
_cell.length_a   1.000
_cell.length_b   1.000
_cell.length_c   1.000
_cell.angle_alpha   90.00
_cell.angle_beta   90.00
_cell.angle_gamma   90.00
#
_symmetry.space_group_name_H-M   'P 1'
#
loop_
_entity.id
_entity.type
_entity.pdbx_description
1 polymer ?
#
loop_
_entity_poly.entity_id
_entity_poly.type
_entity_poly.pdbx_seq_one_letter_code
_entity_poly.pdbx_strand_id
1 'polypeptide(L)'
;MTRKHYLLVSDFDQTLSFNDSGHVLSEMLGINSFAEKVTGLSQLNLVQSGAELSYLLLHDPEFRRVRREDLVAVGKRIRLKRNISLLSSFLERGIEGHRFDFYVVSAAPEDVVHSALEGIVPPERIIGTRFVYDEQNGEIRSILRVPAGYGKVAAVDELRVRLGMPGERIVYVGDGSSDIHVMLHVNRTEGLTIAASEARHIASIAKRTVMSDDALSVLIPVLEDILGYDRIRIRALFEQHGVLIQEWDRVRTDWLTIRDGRRLTPVARA
;
A
#
# COMPACT_ATOMS: atom_id res chain seq x y z
N MET A 1 -30.05 8.12 -8.72
CA MET A 1 -28.82 8.34 -7.94
C MET A 1 -27.66 8.50 -8.90
N THR A 2 -26.93 9.59 -8.82
CA THR A 2 -25.73 9.83 -9.65
C THR A 2 -24.67 8.81 -9.29
N ARG A 3 -24.24 8.01 -10.27
CA ARG A 3 -23.13 7.04 -10.11
C ARG A 3 -21.88 7.80 -9.69
N LYS A 4 -21.41 7.54 -8.48
CA LYS A 4 -20.16 8.12 -7.99
C LYS A 4 -19.00 7.21 -8.37
N HIS A 5 -17.91 7.80 -8.83
CA HIS A 5 -16.70 7.10 -9.26
C HIS A 5 -15.57 7.40 -8.28
N TYR A 6 -14.85 6.39 -7.83
CA TYR A 6 -13.77 6.47 -6.86
C TYR A 6 -12.50 5.82 -7.41
N LEU A 7 -11.35 6.30 -6.98
CA LEU A 7 -10.06 5.67 -7.17
C LEU A 7 -9.64 5.01 -5.85
N LEU A 8 -9.51 3.68 -5.84
CA LEU A 8 -8.96 2.94 -4.71
C LEU A 8 -7.54 2.50 -5.06
N VAL A 9 -6.58 2.97 -4.28
CA VAL A 9 -5.16 2.62 -4.41
C VAL A 9 -4.72 1.86 -3.17
N SER A 10 -4.10 0.72 -3.36
CA SER A 10 -3.52 -0.09 -2.28
C SER A 10 -2.02 -0.24 -2.45
N ASP A 11 -1.28 -0.18 -1.35
CA ASP A 11 0.05 -0.75 -1.29
C ASP A 11 -0.02 -2.28 -1.43
N PHE A 12 1.14 -2.93 -1.63
CA PHE A 12 1.24 -4.37 -1.84
C PHE A 12 1.84 -5.11 -0.65
N ASP A 13 3.13 -4.86 -0.35
CA ASP A 13 3.85 -5.55 0.72
C ASP A 13 3.18 -5.29 2.08
N GLN A 14 2.93 -6.34 2.87
CA GLN A 14 2.26 -6.32 4.16
C GLN A 14 0.83 -5.70 4.16
N THR A 15 0.39 -5.15 3.03
CA THR A 15 -0.98 -4.62 2.84
C THR A 15 -1.89 -5.66 2.16
N LEU A 16 -1.56 -6.11 0.95
CA LEU A 16 -2.25 -7.19 0.23
C LEU A 16 -1.55 -8.54 0.40
N SER A 17 -0.30 -8.54 0.84
CA SER A 17 0.50 -9.72 1.16
C SER A 17 0.78 -9.81 2.66
N PHE A 18 1.27 -10.98 3.09
CA PHE A 18 1.83 -11.17 4.44
C PHE A 18 3.33 -10.93 4.47
N ASN A 19 3.99 -11.06 3.31
CA ASN A 19 5.43 -10.97 3.18
C ASN A 19 5.84 -9.59 2.69
N ASP A 20 7.11 -9.26 2.94
CA ASP A 20 7.85 -8.20 2.29
C ASP A 20 8.67 -8.78 1.14
N SER A 21 8.62 -8.14 -0.03
CA SER A 21 9.29 -8.61 -1.26
C SER A 21 10.81 -8.72 -1.10
N GLY A 22 11.43 -7.78 -0.37
CA GLY A 22 12.86 -7.77 -0.11
C GLY A 22 13.30 -8.92 0.79
N HIS A 23 12.52 -9.25 1.81
CA HIS A 23 12.76 -10.40 2.67
C HIS A 23 12.67 -11.72 1.88
N VAL A 24 11.63 -11.92 1.08
CA VAL A 24 11.49 -13.14 0.27
C VAL A 24 12.63 -13.28 -0.74
N LEU A 25 13.05 -12.18 -1.39
CA LEU A 25 14.19 -12.20 -2.30
C LEU A 25 15.47 -12.59 -1.56
N SER A 26 15.71 -11.99 -0.41
CA SER A 26 16.93 -12.22 0.38
C SER A 26 17.01 -13.66 0.88
N GLU A 27 15.91 -14.23 1.34
CA GLU A 27 15.81 -15.64 1.69
C GLU A 27 16.12 -16.55 0.49
N MET A 28 15.56 -16.25 -0.68
CA MET A 28 15.84 -17.00 -1.92
C MET A 28 17.30 -17.00 -2.31
N LEU A 29 17.98 -15.87 -2.09
CA LEU A 29 19.39 -15.68 -2.46
C LEU A 29 20.37 -16.12 -1.36
N GLY A 30 19.88 -16.43 -0.16
CA GLY A 30 20.70 -16.72 1.02
C GLY A 30 21.43 -15.48 1.55
N ILE A 31 20.85 -14.29 1.38
CA ILE A 31 21.41 -13.02 1.87
C ILE A 31 20.88 -12.74 3.26
N ASN A 32 21.67 -12.93 4.28
CA ASN A 32 21.27 -12.75 5.68
C ASN A 32 21.42 -11.28 6.16
N SER A 33 22.16 -10.46 5.43
CA SER A 33 22.47 -9.05 5.79
C SER A 33 21.38 -8.05 5.38
N PHE A 34 20.28 -8.48 4.77
CA PHE A 34 19.27 -7.59 4.20
C PHE A 34 18.68 -6.62 5.23
N ALA A 35 18.22 -7.13 6.38
CA ALA A 35 17.60 -6.29 7.41
C ALA A 35 18.58 -5.25 7.98
N GLU A 36 19.86 -5.62 8.16
CA GLU A 36 20.91 -4.70 8.59
C GLU A 36 21.19 -3.62 7.55
N LYS A 37 21.26 -3.98 6.28
CA LYS A 37 21.46 -3.04 5.16
C LYS A 37 20.30 -2.05 5.05
N VAL A 38 19.04 -2.52 5.12
CA VAL A 38 17.85 -1.66 5.13
C VAL A 38 17.89 -0.69 6.30
N THR A 39 18.20 -1.18 7.50
CA THR A 39 18.32 -0.35 8.70
C THR A 39 19.40 0.73 8.53
N GLY A 40 20.57 0.36 8.00
CA GLY A 40 21.66 1.29 7.73
C GLY A 40 21.29 2.38 6.73
N LEU A 41 20.63 2.02 5.62
CA LEU A 41 20.17 3.00 4.63
C LEU A 41 19.14 3.98 5.23
N SER A 42 18.21 3.47 6.03
CA SER A 42 17.18 4.28 6.69
C SER A 42 17.79 5.24 7.72
N GLN A 43 18.74 4.77 8.55
CA GLN A 43 19.42 5.60 9.55
C GLN A 43 20.23 6.73 8.93
N LEU A 44 20.85 6.48 7.80
CA LEU A 44 21.65 7.48 7.06
C LEU A 44 20.79 8.40 6.18
N ASN A 45 19.47 8.16 6.08
CA ASN A 45 18.56 8.88 5.19
C ASN A 45 19.05 8.94 3.73
N LEU A 46 19.71 7.89 3.26
CA LEU A 46 20.26 7.83 1.91
C LEU A 46 19.19 7.65 0.84
N VAL A 47 18.06 7.05 1.21
CA VAL A 47 16.93 6.80 0.32
C VAL A 47 15.63 7.11 1.05
N GLN A 48 14.56 7.34 0.26
CA GLN A 48 13.23 7.47 0.85
C GLN A 48 12.78 6.13 1.44
N SER A 49 12.03 6.19 2.54
CA SER A 49 11.44 5.01 3.17
C SER A 49 10.66 4.17 2.16
N GLY A 50 11.00 2.89 2.06
CA GLY A 50 10.51 1.92 1.09
C GLY A 50 11.36 1.80 -0.18
N ALA A 51 12.34 2.68 -0.44
CA ALA A 51 13.21 2.59 -1.60
C ALA A 51 14.50 1.76 -1.37
N GLU A 52 14.68 1.22 -0.18
CA GLU A 52 15.90 0.53 0.25
C GLU A 52 16.20 -0.68 -0.64
N LEU A 53 15.19 -1.53 -0.92
CA LEU A 53 15.37 -2.68 -1.80
C LEU A 53 15.82 -2.26 -3.20
N SER A 54 15.21 -1.21 -3.76
CA SER A 54 15.56 -0.71 -5.09
C SER A 54 17.01 -0.22 -5.16
N TYR A 55 17.45 0.45 -4.09
CA TYR A 55 18.84 0.91 -3.96
C TYR A 55 19.81 -0.28 -3.88
N LEU A 56 19.49 -1.29 -3.05
CA LEU A 56 20.33 -2.48 -2.91
C LEU A 56 20.43 -3.27 -4.22
N LEU A 57 19.33 -3.44 -4.93
CA LEU A 57 19.28 -4.12 -6.22
C LEU A 57 20.19 -3.47 -7.27
N LEU A 58 20.36 -2.15 -7.23
CA LEU A 58 21.19 -1.43 -8.19
C LEU A 58 22.64 -1.29 -7.74
N HIS A 59 22.90 -1.13 -6.43
CA HIS A 59 24.22 -0.69 -5.93
C HIS A 59 24.96 -1.71 -5.08
N ASP A 60 24.25 -2.65 -4.45
CA ASP A 60 24.87 -3.61 -3.53
C ASP A 60 25.43 -4.84 -4.28
N PRO A 61 26.71 -5.21 -4.06
CA PRO A 61 27.34 -6.35 -4.74
C PRO A 61 26.63 -7.69 -4.52
N GLU A 62 26.02 -7.94 -3.35
CA GLU A 62 25.32 -9.20 -3.07
C GLU A 62 24.04 -9.33 -3.90
N PHE A 63 23.40 -8.19 -4.26
CA PHE A 63 22.19 -8.14 -5.07
C PHE A 63 22.45 -8.03 -6.58
N ARG A 64 23.71 -7.79 -7.00
CA ARG A 64 24.07 -7.57 -8.41
C ARG A 64 23.75 -8.76 -9.33
N ARG A 65 23.68 -9.97 -8.75
CA ARG A 65 23.32 -11.19 -9.47
C ARG A 65 21.83 -11.33 -9.75
N VAL A 66 20.97 -10.49 -9.15
CA VAL A 66 19.52 -10.54 -9.34
C VAL A 66 19.16 -10.24 -10.79
N ARG A 67 18.31 -11.08 -11.34
CA ARG A 67 17.75 -10.97 -12.69
C ARG A 67 16.24 -10.82 -12.60
N ARG A 68 15.63 -10.49 -13.72
CA ARG A 68 14.19 -10.36 -13.82
C ARG A 68 13.47 -11.64 -13.41
N GLU A 69 14.01 -12.78 -13.79
CA GLU A 69 13.46 -14.10 -13.48
C GLU A 69 13.42 -14.37 -11.97
N ASP A 70 14.41 -13.88 -11.24
CA ASP A 70 14.44 -13.97 -9.78
C ASP A 70 13.31 -13.15 -9.16
N LEU A 71 13.07 -11.95 -9.65
CA LEU A 71 11.97 -11.10 -9.19
C LEU A 71 10.59 -11.73 -9.50
N VAL A 72 10.43 -12.32 -10.68
CA VAL A 72 9.22 -13.09 -11.03
C VAL A 72 9.07 -14.30 -10.10
N ALA A 73 10.17 -15.01 -9.79
CA ALA A 73 10.14 -16.14 -8.87
C ALA A 73 9.80 -15.73 -7.42
N VAL A 74 10.26 -14.55 -6.99
CA VAL A 74 9.84 -13.95 -5.71
C VAL A 74 8.34 -13.76 -5.68
N GLY A 75 7.75 -13.15 -6.70
CA GLY A 75 6.30 -12.91 -6.77
C GLY A 75 5.48 -14.19 -6.60
N LYS A 76 5.93 -15.31 -7.18
CA LYS A 76 5.29 -16.63 -7.01
C LYS A 76 5.39 -17.20 -5.58
N ARG A 77 6.32 -16.70 -4.77
CA ARG A 77 6.51 -17.11 -3.35
C ARG A 77 5.82 -16.18 -2.37
N ILE A 78 5.37 -15.01 -2.82
CA ILE A 78 4.62 -14.09 -1.95
C ILE A 78 3.33 -14.76 -1.50
N ARG A 79 3.11 -14.75 -0.20
CA ARG A 79 1.87 -15.22 0.41
C ARG A 79 0.87 -14.07 0.45
N LEU A 80 -0.12 -14.13 -0.42
CA LEU A 80 -1.20 -13.16 -0.49
C LEU A 80 -2.20 -13.31 0.66
N LYS A 81 -2.81 -12.23 1.10
CA LYS A 81 -3.97 -12.26 1.99
C LYS A 81 -5.14 -12.97 1.29
N ARG A 82 -6.06 -13.52 2.06
CA ARG A 82 -7.23 -14.21 1.52
C ARG A 82 -8.13 -13.25 0.75
N ASN A 83 -8.90 -13.78 -0.17
CA ASN A 83 -9.98 -13.10 -0.90
C ASN A 83 -9.56 -11.84 -1.69
N ILE A 84 -8.28 -11.68 -2.09
CA ILE A 84 -7.87 -10.56 -2.97
C ILE A 84 -8.62 -10.60 -4.31
N SER A 85 -8.79 -11.78 -4.90
CA SER A 85 -9.55 -11.93 -6.17
C SER A 85 -11.01 -11.49 -6.00
N LEU A 86 -11.60 -11.77 -4.85
CA LEU A 86 -12.96 -11.34 -4.55
C LEU A 86 -13.01 -9.83 -4.31
N LEU A 87 -12.03 -9.25 -3.62
CA LEU A 87 -11.89 -7.79 -3.47
C LEU A 87 -11.81 -7.09 -4.83
N SER A 88 -10.90 -7.56 -5.72
CA SER A 88 -10.76 -7.03 -7.07
C SER A 88 -12.09 -7.10 -7.84
N SER A 89 -12.78 -8.24 -7.78
CA SER A 89 -14.08 -8.44 -8.41
C SER A 89 -15.18 -7.53 -7.87
N PHE A 90 -15.21 -7.27 -6.56
CA PHE A 90 -16.16 -6.32 -5.96
C PHE A 90 -15.95 -4.90 -6.50
N LEU A 91 -14.70 -4.47 -6.51
CA LEU A 91 -14.33 -3.12 -6.95
C LEU A 91 -14.60 -2.94 -8.46
N GLU A 92 -14.30 -3.95 -9.28
CA GLU A 92 -14.51 -3.93 -10.73
C GLU A 92 -16.00 -3.88 -11.10
N ARG A 93 -16.85 -4.70 -10.45
CA ARG A 93 -18.30 -4.69 -10.68
C ARG A 93 -18.96 -3.43 -10.15
N GLY A 94 -18.32 -2.80 -9.17
CA GLY A 94 -18.91 -1.70 -8.41
C GLY A 94 -19.92 -2.18 -7.36
N ILE A 95 -20.28 -1.29 -6.46
CA ILE A 95 -21.18 -1.57 -5.34
C ILE A 95 -22.30 -0.54 -5.35
N GLU A 96 -23.54 -0.98 -5.57
CA GLU A 96 -24.76 -0.14 -5.57
C GLU A 96 -24.64 1.17 -6.35
N GLY A 97 -24.14 1.09 -7.57
CA GLY A 97 -24.00 2.25 -8.45
C GLY A 97 -22.73 3.10 -8.19
N HIS A 98 -21.91 2.73 -7.21
CA HIS A 98 -20.59 3.30 -7.03
C HIS A 98 -19.57 2.47 -7.82
N ARG A 99 -18.73 3.15 -8.59
CA ARG A 99 -17.67 2.57 -9.41
C ARG A 99 -16.33 2.79 -8.71
N PHE A 100 -15.45 1.80 -8.78
CA PHE A 100 -14.11 1.89 -8.21
C PHE A 100 -13.08 1.49 -9.27
N ASP A 101 -12.12 2.37 -9.55
CA ASP A 101 -10.92 1.98 -10.26
C ASP A 101 -9.89 1.52 -9.21
N PHE A 102 -9.54 0.24 -9.25
CA PHE A 102 -8.59 -0.35 -8.30
C PHE A 102 -7.19 -0.40 -8.91
N TYR A 103 -6.22 0.18 -8.19
CA TYR A 103 -4.81 0.19 -8.55
C TYR A 103 -3.96 -0.27 -7.37
N VAL A 104 -2.82 -0.91 -7.70
CA VAL A 104 -1.78 -1.26 -6.73
C VAL A 104 -0.57 -0.37 -6.99
N VAL A 105 -0.11 0.36 -5.96
CA VAL A 105 1.06 1.25 -6.03
C VAL A 105 2.03 0.86 -4.93
N SER A 106 3.15 0.24 -5.30
CA SER A 106 4.09 -0.34 -4.34
C SER A 106 5.54 0.03 -4.65
N ALA A 107 6.34 0.17 -3.59
CA ALA A 107 7.79 0.32 -3.69
C ALA A 107 8.48 -0.99 -4.12
N ALA A 108 7.82 -2.14 -4.03
CA ALA A 108 8.32 -3.42 -4.51
C ALA A 108 8.63 -3.38 -6.01
N PRO A 109 9.55 -4.21 -6.50
CA PRO A 109 9.78 -4.38 -7.93
C PRO A 109 8.49 -4.73 -8.67
N GLU A 110 8.22 -4.03 -9.77
CA GLU A 110 7.00 -4.21 -10.56
C GLU A 110 6.84 -5.66 -11.05
N ASP A 111 7.95 -6.32 -11.40
CA ASP A 111 7.96 -7.73 -11.82
C ASP A 111 7.52 -8.70 -10.70
N VAL A 112 7.84 -8.38 -9.42
CA VAL A 112 7.37 -9.13 -8.24
C VAL A 112 5.85 -8.99 -8.12
N VAL A 113 5.35 -7.75 -8.15
CA VAL A 113 3.92 -7.47 -7.95
C VAL A 113 3.07 -8.04 -9.09
N HIS A 114 3.54 -7.91 -10.34
CA HIS A 114 2.90 -8.53 -11.51
C HIS A 114 2.80 -10.04 -11.36
N SER A 115 3.89 -10.70 -10.97
CA SER A 115 3.91 -12.15 -10.80
C SER A 115 3.03 -12.62 -9.64
N ALA A 116 3.00 -11.88 -8.54
CA ALA A 116 2.19 -12.23 -7.37
C ALA A 116 0.68 -12.07 -7.62
N LEU A 117 0.30 -11.04 -8.39
CA LEU A 117 -1.10 -10.71 -8.67
C LEU A 117 -1.58 -11.15 -10.06
N GLU A 118 -0.83 -12.05 -10.70
CA GLU A 118 -1.18 -12.61 -12.01
C GLU A 118 -2.60 -13.21 -12.01
N GLY A 119 -3.44 -12.79 -12.96
CA GLY A 119 -4.84 -13.21 -13.04
C GLY A 119 -5.79 -12.60 -12.01
N ILE A 120 -5.31 -11.71 -11.12
CA ILE A 120 -6.10 -11.04 -10.08
C ILE A 120 -6.25 -9.55 -10.36
N VAL A 121 -5.13 -8.87 -10.67
CA VAL A 121 -5.10 -7.45 -10.99
C VAL A 121 -4.44 -7.28 -12.36
N PRO A 122 -5.07 -6.58 -13.32
CA PRO A 122 -4.48 -6.33 -14.63
C PRO A 122 -3.13 -5.61 -14.51
N PRO A 123 -2.11 -5.97 -15.31
CA PRO A 123 -0.77 -5.38 -15.23
C PRO A 123 -0.77 -3.85 -15.35
N GLU A 124 -1.65 -3.27 -16.17
CA GLU A 124 -1.79 -1.83 -16.38
C GLU A 124 -2.35 -1.09 -15.15
N ARG A 125 -2.83 -1.82 -14.15
CA ARG A 125 -3.30 -1.31 -12.87
C ARG A 125 -2.29 -1.49 -11.72
N ILE A 126 -1.07 -1.93 -12.05
CA ILE A 126 0.02 -2.12 -11.11
C ILE A 126 1.12 -1.10 -11.43
N ILE A 127 1.53 -0.36 -10.42
CA ILE A 127 2.62 0.62 -10.47
C ILE A 127 3.64 0.23 -9.40
N GLY A 128 4.72 -0.40 -9.83
CA GLY A 128 5.83 -0.81 -8.97
C GLY A 128 7.13 -0.08 -9.28
N THR A 129 8.20 -0.46 -8.58
CA THR A 129 9.54 -0.05 -8.98
C THR A 129 9.91 -0.69 -10.30
N ARG A 130 10.22 0.15 -11.29
CA ARG A 130 10.55 -0.30 -12.64
C ARG A 130 12.03 -0.14 -12.92
N PHE A 131 12.64 -1.25 -13.35
CA PHE A 131 14.04 -1.34 -13.72
C PHE A 131 14.24 -1.36 -15.23
N VAL A 132 15.45 -0.93 -15.65
CA VAL A 132 16.01 -1.22 -16.97
C VAL A 132 17.02 -2.34 -16.78
N TYR A 133 16.87 -3.38 -17.57
CA TYR A 133 17.78 -4.52 -17.57
C TYR A 133 18.78 -4.39 -18.73
N ASP A 134 19.98 -4.84 -18.50
CA ASP A 134 21.01 -4.98 -19.53
C ASP A 134 20.62 -6.13 -20.48
N GLU A 135 20.64 -5.87 -21.79
CA GLU A 135 20.20 -6.83 -22.80
C GLU A 135 21.16 -8.03 -22.95
N GLN A 136 22.43 -7.86 -22.56
CA GLN A 136 23.45 -8.90 -22.75
C GLN A 136 23.50 -9.88 -21.58
N ASN A 137 23.43 -9.36 -20.35
CA ASN A 137 23.63 -10.17 -19.15
C ASN A 137 22.43 -10.18 -18.19
N GLY A 138 21.38 -9.41 -18.46
CA GLY A 138 20.16 -9.33 -17.67
C GLY A 138 20.31 -8.62 -16.33
N GLU A 139 21.44 -7.94 -16.08
CA GLU A 139 21.65 -7.16 -14.84
C GLU A 139 20.75 -5.92 -14.80
N ILE A 140 20.39 -5.49 -13.58
CA ILE A 140 19.70 -4.23 -13.37
C ILE A 140 20.69 -3.09 -13.65
N ARG A 141 20.41 -2.32 -14.70
CA ARG A 141 21.27 -1.22 -15.17
C ARG A 141 20.87 0.13 -14.57
N SER A 142 19.59 0.37 -14.42
CA SER A 142 19.07 1.62 -13.87
C SER A 142 17.64 1.46 -13.36
N ILE A 143 17.20 2.46 -12.63
CA ILE A 143 15.82 2.57 -12.10
C ILE A 143 15.10 3.66 -12.88
N LEU A 144 13.96 3.34 -13.47
CA LEU A 144 13.09 4.31 -14.15
C LEU A 144 12.13 5.01 -13.19
N ARG A 145 11.64 4.28 -12.18
CA ARG A 145 10.63 4.77 -11.24
C ARG A 145 10.72 4.00 -9.93
N VAL A 146 10.56 4.72 -8.82
CA VAL A 146 10.39 4.14 -7.47
C VAL A 146 9.18 4.80 -6.81
N PRO A 147 8.04 4.13 -6.71
CA PRO A 147 6.88 4.64 -5.98
C PRO A 147 7.02 4.36 -4.47
N ALA A 148 7.93 5.08 -3.83
CA ALA A 148 8.17 5.07 -2.39
C ALA A 148 8.08 6.50 -1.85
N GLY A 149 7.57 6.69 -0.65
CA GLY A 149 7.44 8.00 -0.04
C GLY A 149 6.73 9.02 -0.96
N TYR A 150 7.42 10.08 -1.36
CA TYR A 150 6.88 11.05 -2.33
C TYR A 150 6.62 10.47 -3.73
N GLY A 151 7.30 9.40 -4.10
CA GLY A 151 7.02 8.68 -5.35
C GLY A 151 5.62 8.06 -5.38
N LYS A 152 5.08 7.63 -4.23
CA LYS A 152 3.67 7.20 -4.12
C LYS A 152 2.71 8.37 -4.31
N VAL A 153 3.02 9.56 -3.78
CA VAL A 153 2.22 10.77 -3.99
C VAL A 153 2.14 11.09 -5.49
N ALA A 154 3.29 11.11 -6.17
CA ALA A 154 3.35 11.39 -7.61
C ALA A 154 2.54 10.37 -8.43
N ALA A 155 2.63 9.06 -8.09
CA ALA A 155 1.88 8.01 -8.76
C ALA A 155 0.35 8.16 -8.57
N VAL A 156 -0.09 8.49 -7.35
CA VAL A 156 -1.52 8.71 -7.07
C VAL A 156 -2.04 9.97 -7.77
N ASP A 157 -1.27 11.06 -7.79
CA ASP A 157 -1.66 12.28 -8.50
C ASP A 157 -1.71 12.08 -10.02
N GLU A 158 -0.78 11.32 -10.59
CA GLU A 158 -0.82 10.93 -12.01
C GLU A 158 -2.10 10.14 -12.34
N LEU A 159 -2.44 9.14 -11.51
CA LEU A 159 -3.68 8.38 -11.64
C LEU A 159 -4.90 9.30 -11.52
N ARG A 160 -4.93 10.16 -10.51
CA ARG A 160 -6.00 11.11 -10.27
C ARG A 160 -6.27 12.01 -11.47
N VAL A 161 -5.20 12.58 -12.04
CA VAL A 161 -5.29 13.47 -13.22
C VAL A 161 -5.74 12.68 -14.45
N ARG A 162 -5.13 11.53 -14.72
CA ARG A 162 -5.47 10.66 -15.86
C ARG A 162 -6.93 10.20 -15.86
N LEU A 163 -7.49 9.92 -14.67
CA LEU A 163 -8.87 9.46 -14.50
C LEU A 163 -9.87 10.60 -14.29
N GLY A 164 -9.42 11.85 -14.24
CA GLY A 164 -10.28 13.00 -13.94
C GLY A 164 -10.92 12.91 -12.54
N MET A 165 -10.20 12.32 -11.57
CA MET A 165 -10.74 12.01 -10.25
C MET A 165 -10.52 13.20 -9.28
N PRO A 166 -11.57 13.73 -8.62
CA PRO A 166 -11.41 14.72 -7.57
C PRO A 166 -10.81 14.07 -6.31
N GLY A 167 -10.07 14.87 -5.51
CA GLY A 167 -9.29 14.37 -4.37
C GLY A 167 -10.12 13.65 -3.31
N GLU A 168 -11.33 14.14 -3.03
CA GLU A 168 -12.25 13.54 -2.06
C GLU A 168 -12.79 12.15 -2.48
N ARG A 169 -12.49 11.73 -3.70
CA ARG A 169 -12.88 10.40 -4.20
C ARG A 169 -11.70 9.43 -4.31
N ILE A 170 -10.62 9.72 -3.61
CA ILE A 170 -9.48 8.83 -3.50
C ILE A 170 -9.61 8.03 -2.20
N VAL A 171 -9.43 6.72 -2.29
CA VAL A 171 -9.24 5.81 -1.16
C VAL A 171 -7.83 5.28 -1.24
N TYR A 172 -7.04 5.44 -0.18
CA TYR A 172 -5.68 4.91 -0.10
C TYR A 172 -5.55 3.93 1.05
N VAL A 173 -4.94 2.77 0.78
CA VAL A 173 -4.68 1.70 1.75
C VAL A 173 -3.19 1.42 1.82
N GLY A 174 -2.60 1.40 3.02
CA GLY A 174 -1.19 1.08 3.21
C GLY A 174 -0.90 0.67 4.65
N ASP A 175 0.31 0.18 4.91
CA ASP A 175 0.66 -0.38 6.23
C ASP A 175 1.86 0.30 6.91
N GLY A 176 2.69 1.02 6.16
CA GLY A 176 4.02 1.37 6.63
C GLY A 176 4.48 2.81 6.40
N SER A 177 5.74 3.04 6.75
CA SER A 177 6.37 4.36 6.66
C SER A 177 6.46 4.91 5.23
N SER A 178 6.50 4.03 4.23
CA SER A 178 6.48 4.42 2.81
C SER A 178 5.17 5.09 2.38
N ASP A 179 4.08 4.91 3.17
CA ASP A 179 2.73 5.40 2.88
C ASP A 179 2.40 6.73 3.56
N ILE A 180 3.24 7.17 4.51
CA ILE A 180 2.97 8.38 5.31
C ILE A 180 2.66 9.58 4.43
N HIS A 181 3.51 9.86 3.44
CA HIS A 181 3.38 11.04 2.58
C HIS A 181 2.11 11.01 1.74
N VAL A 182 1.79 9.84 1.13
CA VAL A 182 0.61 9.72 0.31
C VAL A 182 -0.67 9.73 1.16
N MET A 183 -0.67 9.15 2.35
CA MET A 183 -1.82 9.26 3.27
C MET A 183 -2.06 10.70 3.72
N LEU A 184 -1.01 11.45 4.07
CA LEU A 184 -1.13 12.86 4.40
C LEU A 184 -1.65 13.67 3.21
N HIS A 185 -1.19 13.37 2.00
CA HIS A 185 -1.65 14.01 0.77
C HIS A 185 -3.14 13.74 0.51
N VAL A 186 -3.58 12.47 0.59
CA VAL A 186 -4.99 12.08 0.41
C VAL A 186 -5.88 12.69 1.50
N ASN A 187 -5.41 12.76 2.75
CA ASN A 187 -6.14 13.41 3.84
C ASN A 187 -6.37 14.90 3.58
N ARG A 188 -5.39 15.62 3.01
CA ARG A 188 -5.52 17.04 2.67
C ARG A 188 -6.56 17.32 1.60
N THR A 189 -6.86 16.33 0.76
CA THR A 189 -7.86 16.42 -0.30
C THR A 189 -9.18 15.75 0.09
N GLU A 190 -9.42 15.53 1.38
CA GLU A 190 -10.64 14.94 1.96
C GLU A 190 -10.89 13.47 1.54
N GLY A 191 -9.93 12.81 0.90
CA GLY A 191 -9.99 11.39 0.55
C GLY A 191 -10.00 10.47 1.79
N LEU A 192 -10.31 9.20 1.61
CA LEU A 192 -10.32 8.19 2.67
C LEU A 192 -8.96 7.48 2.74
N THR A 193 -8.37 7.42 3.92
CA THR A 193 -7.13 6.67 4.17
C THR A 193 -7.36 5.55 5.16
N ILE A 194 -6.82 4.38 4.85
CA ILE A 194 -7.01 3.15 5.62
C ILE A 194 -5.64 2.57 5.95
N ALA A 195 -5.31 2.46 7.23
CA ALA A 195 -4.13 1.75 7.68
C ALA A 195 -4.43 0.25 7.79
N ALA A 196 -3.59 -0.58 7.16
CA ALA A 196 -3.62 -2.03 7.29
C ALA A 196 -2.61 -2.54 8.34
N SER A 197 -2.26 -1.69 9.31
CA SER A 197 -1.25 -1.93 10.32
C SER A 197 -1.62 -1.25 11.64
N GLU A 198 -1.27 -1.86 12.77
CA GLU A 198 -1.39 -1.26 14.11
C GLU A 198 -0.20 -0.35 14.46
N ALA A 199 0.80 -0.26 13.57
CA ALA A 199 1.95 0.59 13.81
C ALA A 199 1.49 2.04 14.10
N ARG A 200 1.84 2.56 15.27
CA ARG A 200 1.32 3.83 15.80
C ARG A 200 1.51 5.00 14.83
N HIS A 201 2.63 5.03 14.12
CA HIS A 201 2.96 6.12 13.20
C HIS A 201 2.04 6.17 11.98
N ILE A 202 1.53 5.04 11.50
CA ILE A 202 0.60 5.00 10.36
C ILE A 202 -0.87 5.08 10.82
N ALA A 203 -1.22 4.36 11.89
CA ALA A 203 -2.56 4.38 12.46
C ALA A 203 -2.99 5.77 12.95
N SER A 204 -2.04 6.62 13.39
CA SER A 204 -2.33 8.00 13.81
C SER A 204 -2.58 8.97 12.63
N ILE A 205 -2.18 8.60 11.42
CA ILE A 205 -2.35 9.42 10.20
C ILE A 205 -3.59 9.00 9.44
N ALA A 206 -3.85 7.68 9.34
CA ALA A 206 -5.00 7.16 8.62
C ALA A 206 -6.32 7.55 9.29
N LYS A 207 -7.34 7.81 8.48
CA LYS A 207 -8.71 8.05 8.98
C LYS A 207 -9.33 6.80 9.57
N ARG A 208 -8.95 5.63 9.08
CA ARG A 208 -9.43 4.31 9.52
C ARG A 208 -8.26 3.33 9.63
N THR A 209 -8.40 2.37 10.53
CA THR A 209 -7.44 1.25 10.68
C THR A 209 -8.19 -0.07 10.58
N VAL A 210 -7.67 -1.01 9.80
CA VAL A 210 -8.25 -2.33 9.61
C VAL A 210 -7.16 -3.39 9.73
N MET A 211 -7.35 -4.33 10.67
CA MET A 211 -6.44 -5.46 10.87
C MET A 211 -7.14 -6.75 10.47
N SER A 212 -6.59 -7.45 9.47
CA SER A 212 -7.14 -8.72 9.03
C SER A 212 -6.16 -9.49 8.14
N ASP A 213 -6.29 -10.80 8.15
CA ASP A 213 -5.67 -11.73 7.20
C ASP A 213 -6.45 -11.82 5.87
N ASP A 214 -7.52 -11.06 5.75
CA ASP A 214 -8.43 -11.08 4.62
C ASP A 214 -8.48 -9.70 3.96
N ALA A 215 -8.20 -9.66 2.66
CA ALA A 215 -8.17 -8.41 1.89
C ALA A 215 -9.54 -7.72 1.82
N LEU A 216 -10.65 -8.46 1.98
CA LEU A 216 -11.99 -7.86 2.00
C LEU A 216 -12.21 -6.90 3.16
N SER A 217 -11.40 -6.99 4.20
CA SER A 217 -11.49 -6.10 5.36
C SER A 217 -11.38 -4.62 4.99
N VAL A 218 -10.65 -4.27 3.92
CA VAL A 218 -10.53 -2.89 3.44
C VAL A 218 -11.86 -2.34 2.88
N LEU A 219 -12.80 -3.20 2.51
CA LEU A 219 -14.13 -2.76 2.09
C LEU A 219 -14.98 -2.23 3.26
N ILE A 220 -14.70 -2.65 4.49
CA ILE A 220 -15.50 -2.23 5.65
C ILE A 220 -15.53 -0.70 5.80
N PRO A 221 -14.39 0.02 5.87
CA PRO A 221 -14.39 1.48 5.89
C PRO A 221 -15.03 2.10 4.64
N VAL A 222 -14.81 1.50 3.47
CA VAL A 222 -15.40 1.98 2.21
C VAL A 222 -16.94 1.90 2.26
N LEU A 223 -17.48 0.78 2.74
CA LEU A 223 -18.91 0.55 2.86
C LEU A 223 -19.54 1.47 3.92
N GLU A 224 -18.88 1.66 5.07
CA GLU A 224 -19.35 2.53 6.12
C GLU A 224 -19.28 4.02 5.72
N ASP A 225 -18.10 4.51 5.34
CA ASP A 225 -17.83 5.94 5.23
C ASP A 225 -18.26 6.53 3.86
N ILE A 226 -18.26 5.70 2.80
CA ILE A 226 -18.64 6.15 1.44
C ILE A 226 -20.08 5.78 1.10
N LEU A 227 -20.51 4.54 1.42
CA LEU A 227 -21.84 4.05 1.08
C LEU A 227 -22.86 4.20 2.21
N GLY A 228 -22.43 4.50 3.43
CA GLY A 228 -23.30 4.66 4.58
C GLY A 228 -23.93 3.36 5.07
N TYR A 229 -23.27 2.22 4.87
CA TYR A 229 -23.77 0.94 5.33
C TYR A 229 -23.60 0.80 6.83
N ASP A 230 -24.60 0.22 7.48
CA ASP A 230 -24.49 -0.28 8.84
C ASP A 230 -23.86 -1.69 8.87
N ARG A 231 -23.56 -2.17 10.07
CA ARG A 231 -22.94 -3.49 10.27
C ARG A 231 -23.81 -4.65 9.77
N ILE A 232 -25.13 -4.53 9.87
CA ILE A 232 -26.09 -5.57 9.44
C ILE A 232 -26.00 -5.72 7.94
N ARG A 233 -26.04 -4.59 7.21
CA ARG A 233 -25.97 -4.56 5.75
C ARG A 233 -24.62 -5.05 5.23
N ILE A 234 -23.51 -4.70 5.90
CA ILE A 234 -22.18 -5.18 5.55
C ILE A 234 -22.09 -6.70 5.72
N ARG A 235 -22.57 -7.25 6.86
CA ARG A 235 -22.60 -8.70 7.07
C ARG A 235 -23.41 -9.41 5.99
N ALA A 236 -24.60 -8.92 5.69
CA ALA A 236 -25.45 -9.50 4.65
C ALA A 236 -24.79 -9.47 3.27
N LEU A 237 -24.07 -8.39 2.92
CA LEU A 237 -23.31 -8.30 1.67
C LEU A 237 -22.22 -9.37 1.61
N PHE A 238 -21.46 -9.57 2.68
CA PHE A 238 -20.39 -10.57 2.74
C PHE A 238 -20.96 -11.99 2.66
N GLU A 239 -22.05 -12.26 3.39
CA GLU A 239 -22.74 -13.55 3.39
C GLU A 239 -23.28 -13.93 2.01
N GLN A 240 -23.83 -12.98 1.25
CA GLN A 240 -24.27 -13.20 -0.14
C GLN A 240 -23.14 -13.67 -1.07
N HIS A 241 -21.88 -13.40 -0.70
CA HIS A 241 -20.70 -13.81 -1.44
C HIS A 241 -19.96 -14.99 -0.77
N GLY A 242 -20.62 -15.67 0.17
CA GLY A 242 -20.08 -16.86 0.85
C GLY A 242 -19.01 -16.56 1.88
N VAL A 243 -18.89 -15.29 2.34
CA VAL A 243 -17.91 -14.87 3.35
C VAL A 243 -18.62 -14.47 4.63
N LEU A 244 -18.19 -15.03 5.75
CA LEU A 244 -18.76 -14.75 7.08
C LEU A 244 -17.80 -13.88 7.88
N ILE A 245 -18.30 -12.74 8.38
CA ILE A 245 -17.58 -11.95 9.38
C ILE A 245 -17.87 -12.55 10.75
N GLN A 246 -16.97 -13.42 11.24
CA GLN A 246 -17.14 -14.13 12.51
C GLN A 246 -16.97 -13.18 13.70
N GLU A 247 -15.90 -12.41 13.72
CA GLU A 247 -15.59 -11.42 14.75
C GLU A 247 -15.43 -10.05 14.12
N TRP A 248 -16.02 -9.06 14.74
CA TRP A 248 -15.90 -7.67 14.32
C TRP A 248 -15.89 -6.77 15.55
N ASP A 249 -14.73 -6.66 16.15
CA ASP A 249 -14.50 -5.73 17.22
C ASP A 249 -14.01 -4.39 16.67
N ARG A 250 -14.72 -3.34 17.05
CA ARG A 250 -14.32 -1.99 16.70
C ARG A 250 -13.38 -1.48 17.77
N VAL A 251 -12.10 -1.82 17.67
CA VAL A 251 -11.07 -1.20 18.47
C VAL A 251 -10.79 0.17 17.88
N ARG A 252 -11.54 1.18 18.33
CA ARG A 252 -11.10 2.57 18.17
C ARG A 252 -10.04 2.81 19.22
N THR A 253 -8.80 2.74 18.83
CA THR A 253 -7.73 3.33 19.62
C THR A 253 -7.71 4.81 19.27
N ASP A 254 -8.46 5.63 20.03
CA ASP A 254 -8.32 7.09 19.97
C ASP A 254 -6.97 7.45 20.59
N TRP A 255 -5.96 7.65 19.74
CA TRP A 255 -4.65 8.11 20.20
C TRP A 255 -4.72 9.62 20.42
N LEU A 256 -4.97 10.03 21.68
CA LEU A 256 -4.95 11.43 22.07
C LEU A 256 -3.54 11.84 22.48
N THR A 257 -2.95 12.79 21.78
CA THR A 257 -1.77 13.50 22.23
C THR A 257 -2.21 14.77 22.95
N ILE A 258 -2.35 14.69 24.27
CA ILE A 258 -2.66 15.86 25.11
C ILE A 258 -1.34 16.55 25.42
N ARG A 259 -1.18 17.80 24.98
CA ARG A 259 -0.05 18.65 25.37
C ARG A 259 -0.46 19.54 26.54
N ASP A 260 0.42 19.66 27.55
CA ASP A 260 0.21 20.61 28.63
C ASP A 260 0.24 22.05 28.08
N GLY A 261 -0.88 22.75 28.18
CA GLY A 261 -1.04 24.12 27.69
C GLY A 261 -0.22 25.16 28.50
N ARG A 262 0.40 24.78 29.64
CA ARG A 262 1.14 25.68 30.52
C ARG A 262 2.51 26.13 29.99
N ARG A 263 2.98 25.65 28.85
CA ARG A 263 4.28 26.04 28.27
C ARG A 263 4.19 27.04 27.12
N LEU A 264 3.10 27.77 26.98
CA LEU A 264 2.98 28.85 25.99
C LEU A 264 3.00 30.24 26.60
N THR A 265 3.70 30.44 27.73
CA THR A 265 4.01 31.78 28.18
C THR A 265 5.23 32.30 27.41
N PRO A 266 5.09 33.35 26.58
CA PRO A 266 6.26 33.97 25.95
C PRO A 266 7.18 34.49 27.02
N VAL A 267 8.44 34.12 27.01
CA VAL A 267 9.49 34.79 27.78
C VAL A 267 9.51 36.24 27.28
N ALA A 268 9.03 37.15 28.11
CA ALA A 268 9.19 38.58 27.91
C ALA A 268 10.69 38.86 27.77
N ARG A 269 11.11 39.38 26.62
CA ARG A 269 12.46 39.93 26.44
C ARG A 269 12.58 41.17 27.31
N ALA A 270 13.45 41.11 28.29
CA ALA A 270 14.00 42.29 28.97
C ALA A 270 15.10 42.89 28.08
#